data_86b863231b8fd0959acf8beb31ef89ba
#
_entry.id   86b863231b8fd0959acf8beb31ef89ba
#
_cell.length_a   1.000
_cell.length_b   1.000
_cell.length_c   1.000
_cell.angle_alpha   90.00
_cell.angle_beta   90.00
_cell.angle_gamma   90.00
#
_symmetry.space_group_name_H-M   'P 1'
#
loop_
_entity.id
_entity.type
_entity.pdbx_description
1 polymer ?
#
loop_
_entity_poly.entity_id
_entity_poly.type
_entity_poly.pdbx_seq_one_letter_code
_entity_poly.pdbx_strand_id
1 'polypeptide(L)'
;MSKHIHVYGANHEAINACIFLASLDNQVTLFSKKEQGKQGEIEQTLAQYKFDNQMSALWKMFVNEQKITHQVIDKSHNFEFNDNAVTWLFADDLSDDELQNFIRSQNSPHSQIIVSGTKAIGDIDAFAKHLKSAWVYYLPFIFMKDGANFSSFFQADLVMIGEKTADSVGACELLLFLQKQAKTCEISDIKTIEFARSSIMAMLATRLSFMNEMARLADNQKININKIKDIMGKDSRIGSAYLSAGWGFGGKSLPTEIELLSQIFNKNQVHTKLLSAVEDINNDQKELIFRKFWRYFDGFIENKTVLIWGVGYRIGTSRITNSAIHELLKLLWSYQIRTIVYAKNTAFELAEQYGDEPLLTLTDKPYDSLPEVASLFIINWSDLLPPDVNELNRAGVPIFDAKNILTDSQVADLTGFYTGIGR
;
A
#
# COMPACT_ATOMS: atom_id res chain seq x y z
N MET A 1 -24.76 -18.53 -15.16
CA MET A 1 -24.94 -17.67 -16.34
C MET A 1 -23.95 -16.55 -16.25
N SER A 2 -23.22 -16.25 -17.33
CA SER A 2 -22.30 -15.12 -17.32
C SER A 2 -23.08 -13.82 -17.15
N LYS A 3 -22.72 -13.03 -16.13
CA LYS A 3 -23.36 -11.73 -15.88
C LYS A 3 -22.52 -10.63 -16.53
N HIS A 4 -23.18 -9.56 -16.93
CA HIS A 4 -22.49 -8.34 -17.32
C HIS A 4 -22.27 -7.47 -16.07
N ILE A 5 -21.03 -7.13 -15.77
CA ILE A 5 -20.65 -6.38 -14.57
C ILE A 5 -19.95 -5.09 -14.99
N HIS A 6 -20.43 -3.97 -14.48
CA HIS A 6 -19.84 -2.67 -14.69
C HIS A 6 -18.91 -2.34 -13.51
N VAL A 7 -17.66 -2.02 -13.81
CA VAL A 7 -16.66 -1.63 -12.81
C VAL A 7 -16.21 -0.20 -13.09
N TYR A 8 -16.27 0.67 -12.10
CA TYR A 8 -15.86 2.07 -12.20
C TYR A 8 -14.63 2.31 -11.32
N GLY A 9 -13.50 2.62 -11.94
CA GLY A 9 -12.21 2.87 -11.29
C GLY A 9 -11.05 2.44 -12.19
N ALA A 10 -9.82 2.77 -11.80
CA ALA A 10 -8.62 2.43 -12.56
C ALA A 10 -7.44 2.03 -11.69
N ASN A 11 -7.62 1.99 -10.37
CA ASN A 11 -6.57 1.61 -9.44
C ASN A 11 -6.26 0.10 -9.48
N HIS A 12 -5.23 -0.29 -8.78
CA HIS A 12 -4.78 -1.68 -8.69
C HIS A 12 -5.90 -2.64 -8.23
N GLU A 13 -6.73 -2.22 -7.27
CA GLU A 13 -7.84 -3.01 -6.75
C GLU A 13 -8.92 -3.24 -7.83
N ALA A 14 -9.27 -2.19 -8.58
CA ALA A 14 -10.25 -2.25 -9.66
C ALA A 14 -9.81 -3.19 -10.79
N ILE A 15 -8.54 -3.13 -11.21
CA ILE A 15 -7.98 -4.01 -12.25
C ILE A 15 -8.02 -5.46 -11.78
N ASN A 16 -7.58 -5.74 -10.55
CA ASN A 16 -7.63 -7.11 -10.00
C ASN A 16 -9.06 -7.62 -9.81
N ALA A 17 -10.01 -6.76 -9.46
CA ALA A 17 -11.44 -7.11 -9.42
C ALA A 17 -11.95 -7.50 -10.81
N CYS A 18 -11.59 -6.76 -11.87
CA CYS A 18 -11.96 -7.13 -13.24
C CYS A 18 -11.38 -8.50 -13.64
N ILE A 19 -10.10 -8.74 -13.33
CA ILE A 19 -9.44 -10.03 -13.61
C ILE A 19 -10.15 -11.17 -12.86
N PHE A 20 -10.45 -10.94 -11.57
CA PHE A 20 -11.19 -11.90 -10.76
C PHE A 20 -12.55 -12.22 -11.36
N LEU A 21 -13.34 -11.20 -11.71
CA LEU A 21 -14.67 -11.37 -12.31
C LEU A 21 -14.61 -12.10 -13.66
N ALA A 22 -13.66 -11.74 -14.51
CA ALA A 22 -13.47 -12.40 -15.81
C ALA A 22 -13.03 -13.86 -15.65
N SER A 23 -12.26 -14.20 -14.61
CA SER A 23 -11.86 -15.57 -14.28
C SER A 23 -13.06 -16.44 -13.86
N LEU A 24 -14.14 -15.83 -13.41
CA LEU A 24 -15.44 -16.47 -13.09
C LEU A 24 -16.41 -16.47 -14.29
N ASP A 25 -15.90 -16.28 -15.51
CA ASP A 25 -16.69 -16.28 -16.75
C ASP A 25 -17.72 -15.16 -16.88
N ASN A 26 -17.52 -14.03 -16.17
CA ASN A 26 -18.36 -12.86 -16.34
C ASN A 26 -17.83 -11.96 -17.49
N GLN A 27 -18.75 -11.21 -18.09
CA GLN A 27 -18.43 -10.10 -18.99
C GLN A 27 -18.25 -8.82 -18.16
N VAL A 28 -17.12 -8.17 -18.27
CA VAL A 28 -16.78 -7.01 -17.45
C VAL A 28 -16.54 -5.80 -18.33
N THR A 29 -17.21 -4.70 -18.03
CA THR A 29 -16.87 -3.40 -18.63
C THR A 29 -16.22 -2.52 -17.56
N LEU A 30 -14.95 -2.18 -17.74
CA LEU A 30 -14.23 -1.25 -16.88
C LEU A 30 -14.33 0.16 -17.44
N PHE A 31 -14.80 1.07 -16.61
CA PHE A 31 -14.90 2.49 -16.91
C PHE A 31 -13.79 3.24 -16.16
N SER A 32 -12.94 3.99 -16.90
CA SER A 32 -11.93 4.86 -16.31
C SER A 32 -11.94 6.23 -16.97
N LYS A 33 -11.27 7.20 -16.37
CA LYS A 33 -11.18 8.57 -16.86
C LYS A 33 -10.07 8.75 -17.88
N LYS A 34 -10.17 9.81 -18.66
CA LYS A 34 -9.09 10.29 -19.50
C LYS A 34 -8.43 11.50 -18.83
N GLU A 35 -7.18 11.39 -18.44
CA GLU A 35 -6.38 12.55 -18.10
C GLU A 35 -5.88 13.22 -19.38
N GLN A 36 -6.11 14.55 -19.52
CA GLN A 36 -5.64 15.31 -20.68
C GLN A 36 -4.09 15.28 -20.73
N GLY A 37 -3.56 14.77 -21.83
CA GLY A 37 -2.12 14.81 -22.15
C GLY A 37 -1.25 13.74 -21.48
N LYS A 38 -1.82 12.76 -20.76
CA LYS A 38 -1.11 11.65 -20.14
C LYS A 38 -1.54 10.30 -20.73
N GLN A 39 -0.72 9.25 -20.44
CA GLN A 39 -1.15 7.86 -20.64
C GLN A 39 -2.47 7.62 -19.91
N GLY A 40 -3.32 6.73 -20.43
CA GLY A 40 -4.56 6.36 -19.76
C GLY A 40 -4.31 5.82 -18.34
N GLU A 41 -5.25 6.05 -17.41
CA GLU A 41 -5.11 5.64 -15.99
C GLU A 41 -4.79 4.14 -15.83
N ILE A 42 -5.34 3.29 -16.69
CA ILE A 42 -5.09 1.84 -16.64
C ILE A 42 -3.67 1.52 -17.03
N GLU A 43 -3.15 2.12 -18.12
CA GLU A 43 -1.78 1.95 -18.56
C GLU A 43 -0.78 2.45 -17.49
N GLN A 44 -1.11 3.54 -16.81
CA GLN A 44 -0.32 4.03 -15.67
C GLN A 44 -0.33 3.04 -14.53
N THR A 45 -1.50 2.52 -14.13
CA THR A 45 -1.60 1.52 -13.06
C THR A 45 -0.84 0.24 -13.43
N LEU A 46 -1.00 -0.26 -14.64
CA LEU A 46 -0.26 -1.44 -15.11
C LEU A 46 1.25 -1.19 -15.14
N ALA A 47 1.71 0.01 -15.50
CA ALA A 47 3.11 0.38 -15.48
C ALA A 47 3.68 0.48 -14.05
N GLN A 48 2.91 1.05 -13.11
CA GLN A 48 3.27 1.14 -11.69
C GLN A 48 3.37 -0.23 -11.01
N TYR A 49 2.58 -1.20 -11.45
CA TYR A 49 2.59 -2.58 -10.96
C TYR A 49 3.26 -3.56 -11.95
N LYS A 50 4.21 -3.06 -12.74
CA LYS A 50 4.94 -3.84 -13.77
C LYS A 50 5.63 -5.10 -13.23
N PHE A 51 5.98 -5.11 -11.96
CA PHE A 51 6.56 -6.29 -11.28
C PHE A 51 5.51 -7.39 -11.03
N ASP A 52 4.21 -7.09 -11.01
CA ASP A 52 3.14 -8.07 -11.05
C ASP A 52 2.91 -8.53 -12.50
N ASN A 53 3.83 -9.36 -12.98
CA ASN A 53 3.75 -9.92 -14.34
C ASN A 53 2.44 -10.70 -14.55
N GLN A 54 1.87 -11.29 -13.51
CA GLN A 54 0.64 -12.06 -13.58
C GLN A 54 -0.57 -11.15 -13.83
N MET A 55 -0.68 -10.02 -13.11
CA MET A 55 -1.76 -9.06 -13.32
C MET A 55 -1.77 -8.53 -14.76
N SER A 56 -0.61 -8.08 -15.25
CA SER A 56 -0.50 -7.52 -16.60
C SER A 56 -0.77 -8.57 -17.69
N ALA A 57 -0.34 -9.83 -17.49
CA ALA A 57 -0.57 -10.92 -18.43
C ALA A 57 -2.07 -11.31 -18.49
N LEU A 58 -2.70 -11.48 -17.34
CA LEU A 58 -4.12 -11.83 -17.23
C LEU A 58 -5.03 -10.72 -17.75
N TRP A 59 -4.70 -9.46 -17.45
CA TRP A 59 -5.41 -8.32 -18.02
C TRP A 59 -5.41 -8.39 -19.55
N LYS A 60 -4.23 -8.51 -20.18
CA LYS A 60 -4.09 -8.62 -21.63
C LYS A 60 -4.85 -9.83 -22.18
N MET A 61 -4.75 -10.97 -21.51
CA MET A 61 -5.44 -12.20 -21.93
C MET A 61 -6.97 -11.99 -21.96
N PHE A 62 -7.57 -11.51 -20.86
CA PHE A 62 -9.02 -11.33 -20.79
C PHE A 62 -9.55 -10.19 -21.66
N VAL A 63 -8.74 -9.16 -21.92
CA VAL A 63 -9.08 -8.14 -22.93
C VAL A 63 -9.08 -8.74 -24.35
N ASN A 64 -8.08 -9.55 -24.69
CA ASN A 64 -8.03 -10.23 -26.00
C ASN A 64 -9.18 -11.24 -26.16
N GLU A 65 -9.58 -11.92 -25.10
CA GLU A 65 -10.75 -12.84 -25.10
C GLU A 65 -12.10 -12.09 -25.06
N GLN A 66 -12.08 -10.76 -25.07
CA GLN A 66 -13.28 -9.91 -24.97
C GLN A 66 -14.11 -10.14 -23.71
N LYS A 67 -13.53 -10.75 -22.66
CA LYS A 67 -14.14 -10.87 -21.33
C LYS A 67 -14.08 -9.58 -20.54
N ILE A 68 -13.04 -8.78 -20.77
CA ILE A 68 -12.90 -7.43 -20.22
C ILE A 68 -12.93 -6.45 -21.38
N THR A 69 -13.82 -5.48 -21.33
CA THR A 69 -13.87 -4.32 -22.20
C THR A 69 -13.52 -3.07 -21.40
N HIS A 70 -12.77 -2.15 -21.98
CA HIS A 70 -12.39 -0.91 -21.33
C HIS A 70 -13.02 0.27 -22.07
N GLN A 71 -13.68 1.15 -21.33
CA GLN A 71 -14.28 2.37 -21.85
C GLN A 71 -13.75 3.59 -21.08
N VAL A 72 -13.32 4.59 -21.81
CA VAL A 72 -12.90 5.88 -21.25
C VAL A 72 -14.11 6.79 -21.16
N ILE A 73 -14.39 7.27 -19.95
CA ILE A 73 -15.52 8.16 -19.67
C ILE A 73 -15.04 9.58 -19.36
N ASP A 74 -15.89 10.55 -19.66
CA ASP A 74 -15.70 11.95 -19.26
C ASP A 74 -16.51 12.28 -17.98
N LYS A 75 -16.34 13.49 -17.48
CA LYS A 75 -17.03 13.96 -16.27
C LYS A 75 -18.57 14.04 -16.40
N SER A 76 -19.07 14.06 -17.63
CA SER A 76 -20.50 14.13 -17.93
C SER A 76 -21.14 12.77 -18.18
N HIS A 77 -20.38 11.69 -17.99
CA HIS A 77 -20.86 10.33 -18.23
C HIS A 77 -22.14 10.03 -17.42
N ASN A 78 -23.15 9.56 -18.10
CA ASN A 78 -24.35 9.07 -17.47
C ASN A 78 -24.19 7.58 -17.13
N PHE A 79 -24.24 7.27 -15.86
CA PHE A 79 -24.14 5.90 -15.37
C PHE A 79 -25.40 5.11 -15.80
N GLU A 80 -25.18 3.93 -16.35
CA GLU A 80 -26.27 3.05 -16.77
C GLU A 80 -26.54 1.98 -15.72
N PHE A 81 -27.80 1.80 -15.36
CA PHE A 81 -28.25 0.83 -14.37
C PHE A 81 -29.31 -0.08 -14.98
N ASN A 82 -29.04 -1.37 -14.94
CA ASN A 82 -30.00 -2.41 -15.31
C ASN A 82 -30.39 -3.22 -14.08
N ASP A 83 -31.65 -3.63 -13.99
CA ASP A 83 -32.21 -4.31 -12.80
C ASP A 83 -31.51 -5.62 -12.41
N ASN A 84 -30.76 -6.24 -13.30
CA ASN A 84 -30.02 -7.48 -13.03
C ASN A 84 -28.50 -7.32 -13.16
N ALA A 85 -28.01 -6.09 -13.39
CA ALA A 85 -26.58 -5.85 -13.50
C ALA A 85 -25.96 -5.56 -12.13
N VAL A 86 -24.73 -6.00 -11.95
CA VAL A 86 -23.90 -5.64 -10.81
C VAL A 86 -23.04 -4.46 -11.22
N THR A 87 -23.08 -3.40 -10.43
CA THR A 87 -22.18 -2.26 -10.57
C THR A 87 -21.21 -2.23 -9.41
N TRP A 88 -19.90 -2.20 -9.69
CA TRP A 88 -18.87 -2.13 -8.68
C TRP A 88 -18.10 -0.81 -8.78
N LEU A 89 -18.19 0.02 -7.73
CA LEU A 89 -17.56 1.33 -7.65
C LEU A 89 -16.30 1.27 -6.80
N PHE A 90 -15.21 1.80 -7.32
CA PHE A 90 -14.01 2.09 -6.55
C PHE A 90 -14.00 3.58 -6.18
N ALA A 91 -14.55 3.89 -5.01
CA ALA A 91 -14.82 5.26 -4.56
C ALA A 91 -13.56 6.13 -4.43
N ASP A 92 -12.37 5.52 -4.31
CA ASP A 92 -11.09 6.23 -4.27
C ASP A 92 -10.73 6.90 -5.60
N ASP A 93 -11.24 6.36 -6.70
CA ASP A 93 -10.97 6.84 -8.06
C ASP A 93 -12.03 7.85 -8.55
N LEU A 94 -13.09 8.06 -7.77
CA LEU A 94 -14.19 8.96 -8.12
C LEU A 94 -14.15 10.22 -7.27
N SER A 95 -14.34 11.36 -7.91
CA SER A 95 -14.54 12.65 -7.24
C SER A 95 -15.92 12.74 -6.60
N ASP A 96 -16.11 13.66 -5.67
CA ASP A 96 -17.41 13.90 -5.03
C ASP A 96 -18.49 14.28 -6.05
N ASP A 97 -18.16 15.07 -7.08
CA ASP A 97 -19.08 15.42 -8.18
C ASP A 97 -19.53 14.19 -8.95
N GLU A 98 -18.63 13.24 -9.21
CA GLU A 98 -18.97 12.00 -9.91
C GLU A 98 -19.81 11.07 -9.05
N LEU A 99 -19.53 10.98 -7.75
CA LEU A 99 -20.38 10.26 -6.81
C LEU A 99 -21.78 10.89 -6.74
N GLN A 100 -21.89 12.20 -6.75
CA GLN A 100 -23.19 12.89 -6.84
C GLN A 100 -23.89 12.63 -8.16
N ASN A 101 -23.17 12.62 -9.29
CA ASN A 101 -23.74 12.26 -10.59
C ASN A 101 -24.21 10.80 -10.61
N PHE A 102 -23.46 9.88 -10.00
CA PHE A 102 -23.88 8.49 -9.84
C PHE A 102 -25.22 8.39 -9.08
N ILE A 103 -25.36 9.10 -7.97
CA ILE A 103 -26.61 9.15 -7.20
C ILE A 103 -27.78 9.63 -8.08
N ARG A 104 -27.58 10.71 -8.85
CA ARG A 104 -28.62 11.28 -9.73
C ARG A 104 -29.03 10.31 -10.84
N SER A 105 -28.08 9.59 -11.41
CA SER A 105 -28.30 8.66 -12.52
C SER A 105 -28.93 7.35 -12.05
N GLN A 106 -28.75 6.98 -10.77
CA GLN A 106 -29.26 5.72 -10.23
C GLN A 106 -30.79 5.79 -10.07
N ASN A 107 -31.49 5.08 -10.96
CA ASN A 107 -32.95 5.09 -11.07
C ASN A 107 -33.60 3.71 -10.85
N SER A 108 -32.81 2.62 -10.80
CA SER A 108 -33.31 1.27 -10.61
C SER A 108 -33.25 0.87 -9.12
N PRO A 109 -34.39 0.51 -8.50
CA PRO A 109 -34.43 0.03 -7.12
C PRO A 109 -33.87 -1.40 -6.96
N HIS A 110 -33.68 -2.13 -8.05
CA HIS A 110 -33.25 -3.54 -8.06
C HIS A 110 -31.80 -3.73 -8.56
N SER A 111 -31.06 -2.65 -8.85
CA SER A 111 -29.66 -2.76 -9.21
C SER A 111 -28.79 -3.16 -8.02
N GLN A 112 -27.84 -4.06 -8.23
CA GLN A 112 -26.86 -4.45 -7.20
C GLN A 112 -25.63 -3.53 -7.29
N ILE A 113 -25.34 -2.82 -6.21
CA ILE A 113 -24.25 -1.84 -6.18
C ILE A 113 -23.27 -2.26 -5.09
N ILE A 114 -22.01 -2.55 -5.49
CA ILE A 114 -20.90 -2.80 -4.58
C ILE A 114 -20.01 -1.55 -4.58
N VAL A 115 -19.64 -1.08 -3.40
CA VAL A 115 -18.73 0.04 -3.22
C VAL A 115 -17.47 -0.44 -2.52
N SER A 116 -16.32 -0.13 -3.05
CA SER A 116 -15.01 -0.36 -2.42
C SER A 116 -14.22 0.95 -2.35
N GLY A 117 -13.24 1.01 -1.47
CA GLY A 117 -12.36 2.17 -1.30
C GLY A 117 -12.24 2.61 0.16
N THR A 118 -11.40 3.64 0.36
CA THR A 118 -11.08 4.21 1.66
C THR A 118 -11.67 5.61 1.76
N LYS A 119 -12.73 5.74 2.55
CA LYS A 119 -13.38 7.03 2.86
C LYS A 119 -13.48 7.20 4.38
N ALA A 120 -13.82 8.40 4.84
CA ALA A 120 -14.07 8.62 6.25
C ALA A 120 -15.29 7.81 6.74
N ILE A 121 -15.27 7.43 8.01
CA ILE A 121 -16.34 6.61 8.60
C ILE A 121 -17.69 7.34 8.46
N GLY A 122 -18.63 6.67 7.85
CA GLY A 122 -19.99 7.16 7.59
C GLY A 122 -20.17 7.77 6.20
N ASP A 123 -19.12 7.97 5.41
CA ASP A 123 -19.23 8.57 4.07
C ASP A 123 -19.85 7.58 3.07
N ILE A 124 -19.43 6.31 3.09
CA ILE A 124 -20.02 5.27 2.23
C ILE A 124 -21.43 4.94 2.69
N ASP A 125 -21.68 4.89 3.99
CA ASP A 125 -23.03 4.72 4.54
C ASP A 125 -23.97 5.86 4.10
N ALA A 126 -23.51 7.12 4.18
CA ALA A 126 -24.24 8.27 3.70
C ALA A 126 -24.50 8.20 2.18
N PHE A 127 -23.48 7.86 1.40
CA PHE A 127 -23.61 7.65 -0.03
C PHE A 127 -24.66 6.57 -0.35
N ALA A 128 -24.58 5.42 0.32
CA ALA A 128 -25.53 4.32 0.12
C ALA A 128 -26.98 4.73 0.44
N LYS A 129 -27.20 5.52 1.48
CA LYS A 129 -28.53 6.02 1.84
C LYS A 129 -29.18 6.90 0.79
N HIS A 130 -28.39 7.63 -0.02
CA HIS A 130 -28.90 8.45 -1.11
C HIS A 130 -29.26 7.65 -2.37
N LEU A 131 -28.78 6.42 -2.51
CA LEU A 131 -29.12 5.56 -3.65
C LEU A 131 -30.54 4.97 -3.49
N LYS A 132 -31.27 4.85 -4.59
CA LYS A 132 -32.63 4.26 -4.60
C LYS A 132 -32.63 2.76 -4.39
N SER A 133 -31.54 2.07 -4.80
CA SER A 133 -31.42 0.62 -4.62
C SER A 133 -31.40 0.25 -3.15
N ALA A 134 -32.09 -0.85 -2.79
CA ALA A 134 -31.99 -1.52 -1.52
C ALA A 134 -30.72 -2.40 -1.41
N TRP A 135 -30.17 -2.84 -2.55
CA TRP A 135 -29.06 -3.78 -2.64
C TRP A 135 -27.72 -3.04 -2.85
N VAL A 136 -27.33 -2.29 -1.83
CA VAL A 136 -26.06 -1.57 -1.80
C VAL A 136 -25.17 -2.19 -0.73
N TYR A 137 -23.94 -2.49 -1.13
CA TYR A 137 -22.96 -3.18 -0.31
C TYR A 137 -21.65 -2.43 -0.25
N TYR A 138 -20.97 -2.47 0.88
CA TYR A 138 -19.60 -2.01 1.04
C TYR A 138 -18.67 -3.21 1.19
N LEU A 139 -17.69 -3.32 0.31
CA LEU A 139 -16.67 -4.37 0.33
C LEU A 139 -15.28 -3.76 0.45
N PRO A 140 -14.73 -3.57 1.65
CA PRO A 140 -13.36 -3.08 1.83
C PRO A 140 -12.31 -4.12 1.44
N PHE A 141 -11.26 -3.68 0.77
CA PHE A 141 -10.18 -4.55 0.28
C PHE A 141 -9.09 -4.81 1.33
N ILE A 142 -9.46 -5.14 2.56
CA ILE A 142 -8.50 -5.47 3.63
C ILE A 142 -7.79 -6.81 3.40
N PHE A 143 -8.41 -7.70 2.64
CA PHE A 143 -7.85 -9.01 2.30
C PHE A 143 -6.80 -8.94 1.19
N MET A 144 -6.78 -7.88 0.41
CA MET A 144 -5.83 -7.68 -0.66
C MET A 144 -4.66 -6.83 -0.17
N LYS A 145 -3.58 -7.49 0.23
CA LYS A 145 -2.35 -6.82 0.63
C LYS A 145 -1.73 -6.14 -0.58
N ASP A 146 -1.08 -5.00 -0.36
CA ASP A 146 -0.33 -4.31 -1.41
C ASP A 146 0.71 -5.26 -2.04
N GLY A 147 0.73 -5.34 -3.38
CA GLY A 147 1.51 -6.34 -4.13
C GLY A 147 0.87 -7.72 -4.22
N ALA A 148 -0.31 -7.95 -3.60
CA ALA A 148 -1.11 -9.12 -3.84
C ALA A 148 -1.92 -8.95 -5.14
N ASN A 149 -2.30 -10.08 -5.74
CA ASN A 149 -3.05 -10.12 -6.99
C ASN A 149 -4.47 -10.66 -6.78
N PHE A 150 -5.19 -10.86 -7.87
CA PHE A 150 -6.57 -11.37 -7.88
C PHE A 150 -6.76 -12.69 -7.12
N SER A 151 -5.71 -13.49 -6.90
CA SER A 151 -5.82 -14.74 -6.13
C SER A 151 -6.26 -14.51 -4.68
N SER A 152 -6.07 -13.30 -4.14
CA SER A 152 -6.53 -12.93 -2.80
C SER A 152 -8.05 -13.04 -2.63
N PHE A 153 -8.83 -12.97 -3.71
CA PHE A 153 -10.27 -13.16 -3.69
C PHE A 153 -10.69 -14.60 -3.41
N PHE A 154 -9.81 -15.57 -3.67
CA PHE A 154 -10.10 -17.00 -3.48
C PHE A 154 -9.65 -17.55 -2.12
N GLN A 155 -8.83 -16.82 -1.39
CA GLN A 155 -8.22 -17.29 -0.14
C GLN A 155 -8.11 -16.18 0.91
N ALA A 156 -9.11 -15.31 0.99
CA ALA A 156 -9.13 -14.24 1.98
C ALA A 156 -9.20 -14.81 3.41
N ASP A 157 -8.35 -14.32 4.30
CA ASP A 157 -8.44 -14.66 5.72
C ASP A 157 -9.72 -14.06 6.35
N LEU A 158 -10.06 -12.84 5.98
CA LEU A 158 -11.24 -12.13 6.42
C LEU A 158 -11.86 -11.33 5.27
N VAL A 159 -13.12 -11.57 4.99
CA VAL A 159 -13.95 -10.70 4.15
C VAL A 159 -14.96 -10.00 5.05
N MET A 160 -15.10 -8.69 4.88
CA MET A 160 -16.12 -7.90 5.56
C MET A 160 -17.09 -7.34 4.52
N ILE A 161 -18.37 -7.43 4.78
CA ILE A 161 -19.43 -6.94 3.90
C ILE A 161 -20.37 -6.04 4.69
N GLY A 162 -20.41 -4.76 4.29
CA GLY A 162 -21.43 -3.82 4.77
C GLY A 162 -22.68 -3.91 3.90
N GLU A 163 -23.86 -4.01 4.48
CA GLU A 163 -25.10 -4.00 3.74
C GLU A 163 -26.02 -2.84 4.15
N LYS A 164 -26.65 -2.22 3.15
CA LYS A 164 -27.63 -1.14 3.38
C LYS A 164 -28.92 -1.68 3.98
N THR A 165 -29.38 -2.82 3.48
CA THR A 165 -30.59 -3.53 3.95
C THR A 165 -30.16 -4.83 4.58
N ALA A 166 -30.57 -5.08 5.81
CA ALA A 166 -30.22 -6.28 6.55
C ALA A 166 -30.63 -7.55 5.79
N ASP A 167 -29.79 -8.60 5.90
CA ASP A 167 -29.97 -9.90 5.26
C ASP A 167 -30.04 -9.87 3.72
N SER A 168 -29.54 -8.79 3.09
CA SER A 168 -29.61 -8.62 1.64
C SER A 168 -28.44 -9.25 0.87
N VAL A 169 -27.35 -9.64 1.52
CA VAL A 169 -26.16 -10.25 0.88
C VAL A 169 -26.54 -11.49 0.06
N GLY A 170 -27.55 -12.24 0.51
CA GLY A 170 -28.10 -13.38 -0.21
C GLY A 170 -28.63 -13.09 -1.62
N ALA A 171 -28.94 -11.83 -1.94
CA ALA A 171 -29.39 -11.41 -3.26
C ALA A 171 -28.22 -11.23 -4.25
N CYS A 172 -26.96 -11.13 -3.77
CA CYS A 172 -25.79 -10.92 -4.60
C CYS A 172 -24.90 -12.18 -4.69
N GLU A 173 -25.00 -12.90 -5.81
CA GLU A 173 -24.23 -14.14 -6.02
C GLU A 173 -22.71 -13.95 -5.90
N LEU A 174 -22.20 -12.78 -6.31
CA LEU A 174 -20.78 -12.45 -6.19
C LEU A 174 -20.34 -12.38 -4.72
N LEU A 175 -21.12 -11.73 -3.86
CA LEU A 175 -20.81 -11.63 -2.44
C LEU A 175 -20.96 -12.98 -1.73
N LEU A 176 -21.97 -13.78 -2.12
CA LEU A 176 -22.10 -15.17 -1.64
C LEU A 176 -20.91 -16.03 -2.04
N PHE A 177 -20.36 -15.83 -3.26
CA PHE A 177 -19.16 -16.51 -3.68
C PHE A 177 -17.98 -16.12 -2.80
N LEU A 178 -17.73 -14.83 -2.59
CA LEU A 178 -16.64 -14.33 -1.73
C LEU A 178 -16.78 -14.84 -0.28
N GLN A 179 -17.99 -14.84 0.26
CA GLN A 179 -18.27 -15.40 1.58
C GLN A 179 -17.86 -16.87 1.70
N LYS A 180 -18.13 -17.68 0.66
CA LYS A 180 -17.75 -19.10 0.64
C LYS A 180 -16.25 -19.35 0.48
N GLN A 181 -15.53 -18.43 -0.18
CA GLN A 181 -14.09 -18.54 -0.39
C GLN A 181 -13.26 -18.06 0.80
N ALA A 182 -13.82 -17.17 1.62
CA ALA A 182 -13.15 -16.63 2.78
C ALA A 182 -13.06 -17.63 3.94
N LYS A 183 -11.96 -17.58 4.72
CA LYS A 183 -11.88 -18.34 5.98
C LYS A 183 -12.86 -17.82 7.01
N THR A 184 -13.07 -16.51 7.04
CA THR A 184 -14.01 -15.81 7.91
C THR A 184 -14.70 -14.71 7.09
N CYS A 185 -16.02 -14.58 7.25
CA CYS A 185 -16.79 -13.50 6.65
C CYS A 185 -17.68 -12.86 7.72
N GLU A 186 -17.57 -11.54 7.84
CA GLU A 186 -18.38 -10.73 8.76
C GLU A 186 -19.31 -9.82 7.96
N ILE A 187 -20.60 -9.86 8.29
CA ILE A 187 -21.64 -9.06 7.65
C ILE A 187 -22.27 -8.14 8.70
N SER A 188 -22.39 -6.87 8.39
CA SER A 188 -23.05 -5.89 9.27
C SER A 188 -23.55 -4.70 8.44
N ASP A 189 -24.11 -3.68 9.10
CA ASP A 189 -24.40 -2.41 8.43
C ASP A 189 -23.12 -1.75 7.90
N ILE A 190 -23.26 -0.93 6.84
CA ILE A 190 -22.12 -0.31 6.15
C ILE A 190 -21.25 0.47 7.12
N LYS A 191 -21.84 1.28 8.00
CA LYS A 191 -21.08 2.15 8.92
C LYS A 191 -20.26 1.36 9.95
N THR A 192 -20.80 0.23 10.43
CA THR A 192 -20.05 -0.68 11.31
C THR A 192 -18.85 -1.28 10.59
N ILE A 193 -19.00 -1.70 9.32
CA ILE A 193 -17.89 -2.24 8.52
C ILE A 193 -16.86 -1.16 8.19
N GLU A 194 -17.26 0.09 7.88
CA GLU A 194 -16.32 1.21 7.72
C GLU A 194 -15.48 1.40 8.99
N PHE A 195 -16.13 1.39 10.16
CA PHE A 195 -15.41 1.58 11.42
C PHE A 195 -14.52 0.39 11.77
N ALA A 196 -14.96 -0.85 11.54
CA ALA A 196 -14.16 -2.04 11.75
C ALA A 196 -12.88 -2.03 10.89
N ARG A 197 -13.03 -1.66 9.60
CA ARG A 197 -11.89 -1.50 8.68
C ARG A 197 -10.88 -0.49 9.20
N SER A 198 -11.33 0.71 9.51
CA SER A 198 -10.47 1.78 10.02
C SER A 198 -9.79 1.39 11.35
N SER A 199 -10.52 0.70 12.24
CA SER A 199 -9.96 0.20 13.51
C SER A 199 -8.86 -0.85 13.29
N ILE A 200 -9.04 -1.77 12.34
CA ILE A 200 -8.01 -2.75 11.98
C ILE A 200 -6.75 -2.02 11.49
N MET A 201 -6.90 -1.06 10.56
CA MET A 201 -5.76 -0.34 10.00
C MET A 201 -5.03 0.49 11.05
N ALA A 202 -5.76 1.17 11.94
CA ALA A 202 -5.20 1.92 13.06
C ALA A 202 -4.43 1.01 14.04
N MET A 203 -4.96 -0.18 14.34
CA MET A 203 -4.28 -1.15 15.17
C MET A 203 -2.97 -1.64 14.52
N LEU A 204 -2.97 -1.89 13.21
CA LEU A 204 -1.75 -2.31 12.50
C LEU A 204 -0.68 -1.20 12.51
N ALA A 205 -1.06 0.07 12.32
CA ALA A 205 -0.17 1.21 12.44
C ALA A 205 0.38 1.36 13.86
N THR A 206 -0.49 1.19 14.88
CA THR A 206 -0.09 1.22 16.30
C THR A 206 0.95 0.16 16.62
N ARG A 207 0.78 -1.06 16.12
CA ARG A 207 1.76 -2.14 16.32
C ARG A 207 3.13 -1.81 15.74
N LEU A 208 3.16 -1.21 14.54
CA LEU A 208 4.42 -0.77 13.91
C LEU A 208 5.08 0.34 14.71
N SER A 209 4.33 1.38 15.13
CA SER A 209 4.86 2.47 15.95
C SER A 209 5.34 1.97 17.31
N PHE A 210 4.61 1.07 17.96
CA PHE A 210 5.05 0.43 19.20
C PHE A 210 6.40 -0.28 19.03
N MET A 211 6.56 -1.09 17.99
CA MET A 211 7.81 -1.80 17.73
C MET A 211 8.95 -0.85 17.36
N ASN A 212 8.66 0.25 16.68
CA ASN A 212 9.64 1.29 16.36
C ASN A 212 10.12 2.01 17.64
N GLU A 213 9.22 2.30 18.57
CA GLU A 213 9.57 2.87 19.88
C GLU A 213 10.42 1.89 20.70
N MET A 214 10.03 0.61 20.77
CA MET A 214 10.83 -0.43 21.44
C MET A 214 12.20 -0.61 20.78
N ALA A 215 12.31 -0.46 19.47
CA ALA A 215 13.59 -0.55 18.78
C ALA A 215 14.58 0.55 19.20
N ARG A 216 14.11 1.76 19.52
CA ARG A 216 14.96 2.83 20.06
C ARG A 216 15.57 2.48 21.42
N LEU A 217 14.76 1.86 22.29
CA LEU A 217 15.25 1.35 23.57
C LEU A 217 16.21 0.20 23.34
N ALA A 218 15.91 -0.70 22.41
CA ALA A 218 16.77 -1.83 22.05
C ALA A 218 18.15 -1.37 21.55
N ASP A 219 18.21 -0.32 20.71
CA ASP A 219 19.47 0.31 20.27
C ASP A 219 20.34 0.75 21.46
N ASN A 220 19.73 1.42 22.45
CA ASN A 220 20.43 1.90 23.64
C ASN A 220 20.90 0.77 24.56
N GLN A 221 20.14 -0.31 24.63
CA GLN A 221 20.42 -1.47 25.48
C GLN A 221 21.23 -2.57 24.78
N LYS A 222 21.59 -2.35 23.49
CA LYS A 222 22.26 -3.36 22.64
C LYS A 222 21.51 -4.68 22.55
N ILE A 223 20.18 -4.62 22.48
CA ILE A 223 19.26 -5.75 22.32
C ILE A 223 18.85 -5.85 20.85
N ASN A 224 18.78 -7.06 20.31
CA ASN A 224 18.29 -7.27 18.95
C ASN A 224 16.74 -7.29 18.94
N ILE A 225 16.13 -6.27 18.37
CA ILE A 225 14.66 -6.12 18.28
C ILE A 225 13.99 -7.25 17.49
N ASN A 226 14.69 -7.88 16.53
CA ASN A 226 14.14 -9.00 15.78
C ASN A 226 13.89 -10.22 16.68
N LYS A 227 14.75 -10.47 17.66
CA LYS A 227 14.52 -11.53 18.66
C LYS A 227 13.30 -11.22 19.54
N ILE A 228 13.13 -9.96 19.92
CA ILE A 228 11.95 -9.52 20.69
C ILE A 228 10.68 -9.72 19.85
N LYS A 229 10.71 -9.31 18.59
CA LYS A 229 9.62 -9.54 17.63
C LYS A 229 9.23 -11.03 17.57
N ASP A 230 10.21 -11.91 17.43
CA ASP A 230 9.98 -13.36 17.29
C ASP A 230 9.40 -13.97 18.58
N ILE A 231 9.84 -13.50 19.76
CA ILE A 231 9.29 -13.91 21.05
C ILE A 231 7.85 -13.43 21.20
N MET A 232 7.59 -12.14 20.96
CA MET A 232 6.25 -11.55 21.05
C MET A 232 5.28 -12.22 20.08
N GLY A 233 5.74 -12.53 18.87
CA GLY A 233 4.91 -13.17 17.83
C GLY A 233 4.45 -14.58 18.18
N LYS A 234 5.10 -15.26 19.17
CA LYS A 234 4.70 -16.58 19.67
C LYS A 234 3.57 -16.52 20.71
N ASP A 235 3.34 -15.35 21.31
CA ASP A 235 2.18 -15.16 22.19
C ASP A 235 0.92 -15.07 21.34
N SER A 236 -0.02 -16.02 21.50
CA SER A 236 -1.24 -16.11 20.70
C SER A 236 -2.16 -14.90 20.86
N ARG A 237 -2.04 -14.16 21.95
CA ARG A 237 -2.80 -12.91 22.20
C ARG A 237 -2.28 -11.76 21.32
N ILE A 238 -1.03 -11.84 20.86
CA ILE A 238 -0.36 -10.84 20.04
C ILE A 238 -0.33 -11.29 18.58
N GLY A 239 0.19 -12.49 18.29
CA GLY A 239 0.46 -12.98 16.95
C GLY A 239 1.60 -12.25 16.25
N SER A 240 2.11 -12.78 15.14
CA SER A 240 3.36 -12.36 14.50
C SER A 240 3.25 -11.19 13.51
N ALA A 241 2.04 -10.80 13.10
CA ALA A 241 1.85 -9.80 12.06
C ALA A 241 2.17 -8.37 12.56
N TYR A 242 2.78 -7.53 11.70
CA TYR A 242 3.04 -6.11 11.95
C TYR A 242 3.90 -5.82 13.20
N LEU A 243 4.88 -6.67 13.50
CA LEU A 243 5.84 -6.50 14.59
C LEU A 243 7.26 -6.15 14.12
N SER A 244 7.50 -5.94 12.84
CA SER A 244 8.83 -5.61 12.33
C SER A 244 9.11 -4.12 12.50
N ALA A 245 10.11 -3.80 13.32
CA ALA A 245 10.63 -2.44 13.41
C ALA A 245 11.37 -2.05 12.11
N GLY A 246 11.38 -0.77 11.81
CA GLY A 246 12.05 -0.21 10.63
C GLY A 246 11.96 1.30 10.61
N TRP A 247 12.06 1.91 9.45
CA TRP A 247 12.07 3.38 9.31
C TRP A 247 10.66 4.02 9.17
N GLY A 248 9.65 3.40 9.74
CA GLY A 248 8.27 3.86 9.70
C GLY A 248 7.43 3.15 8.62
N PHE A 249 6.14 3.41 8.68
CA PHE A 249 5.20 2.94 7.66
C PHE A 249 4.90 4.06 6.65
N GLY A 250 4.62 3.65 5.42
CA GLY A 250 4.24 4.48 4.29
C GLY A 250 3.13 3.81 3.48
N GLY A 251 3.09 4.10 2.18
CA GLY A 251 2.02 3.65 1.30
C GLY A 251 0.77 4.53 1.42
N LYS A 252 -0.31 4.11 0.80
CA LYS A 252 -1.58 4.86 0.81
C LYS A 252 -2.40 4.53 2.07
N SER A 253 -2.56 3.25 2.40
CA SER A 253 -3.60 2.80 3.32
C SER A 253 -3.39 3.27 4.78
N LEU A 254 -2.25 2.94 5.41
CA LEU A 254 -2.04 3.25 6.82
C LEU A 254 -2.00 4.77 7.11
N PRO A 255 -1.25 5.59 6.34
CA PRO A 255 -1.25 7.03 6.56
C PRO A 255 -2.63 7.66 6.38
N THR A 256 -3.35 7.30 5.30
CA THR A 256 -4.69 7.83 5.02
C THR A 256 -5.69 7.47 6.12
N GLU A 257 -5.65 6.23 6.63
CA GLU A 257 -6.55 5.81 7.71
C GLU A 257 -6.30 6.55 9.02
N ILE A 258 -5.04 6.75 9.40
CA ILE A 258 -4.71 7.52 10.61
C ILE A 258 -5.20 8.96 10.46
N GLU A 259 -4.98 9.58 9.30
CA GLU A 259 -5.46 10.94 9.01
C GLU A 259 -6.98 11.03 9.08
N LEU A 260 -7.72 10.16 8.38
CA LEU A 260 -9.19 10.15 8.38
C LEU A 260 -9.77 9.91 9.76
N LEU A 261 -9.19 8.98 10.54
CA LEU A 261 -9.59 8.75 11.92
C LEU A 261 -9.34 9.98 12.79
N SER A 262 -8.17 10.61 12.68
CA SER A 262 -7.84 11.82 13.43
C SER A 262 -8.82 12.95 13.13
N GLN A 263 -9.20 13.13 11.87
CA GLN A 263 -10.22 14.10 11.45
C GLN A 263 -11.58 13.81 12.09
N ILE A 264 -12.01 12.53 12.11
CA ILE A 264 -13.29 12.13 12.71
C ILE A 264 -13.28 12.31 14.22
N PHE A 265 -12.21 11.95 14.92
CA PHE A 265 -12.06 12.18 16.34
C PHE A 265 -12.19 13.69 16.66
N ASN A 266 -11.48 14.54 15.91
CA ASN A 266 -11.53 16.00 16.09
C ASN A 266 -12.94 16.55 15.84
N LYS A 267 -13.62 16.10 14.76
CA LYS A 267 -15.00 16.50 14.44
C LYS A 267 -15.98 16.14 15.56
N ASN A 268 -15.76 15.03 16.24
CA ASN A 268 -16.58 14.57 17.36
C ASN A 268 -16.08 15.02 18.74
N GLN A 269 -15.07 15.90 18.79
CA GLN A 269 -14.47 16.41 20.03
C GLN A 269 -13.95 15.30 20.97
N VAL A 270 -13.47 14.20 20.40
CA VAL A 270 -12.84 13.09 21.12
C VAL A 270 -11.32 13.19 20.99
N HIS A 271 -10.59 13.13 22.10
CA HIS A 271 -9.13 13.22 22.09
C HIS A 271 -8.46 11.98 21.51
N THR A 272 -7.50 12.18 20.59
CA THR A 272 -6.79 11.13 19.84
C THR A 272 -5.38 10.82 20.39
N LYS A 273 -5.19 10.80 21.71
CA LYS A 273 -3.84 10.65 22.30
C LYS A 273 -3.03 9.49 21.72
N LEU A 274 -3.64 8.32 21.56
CA LEU A 274 -2.94 7.15 21.01
C LEU A 274 -2.59 7.35 19.54
N LEU A 275 -3.54 7.77 18.71
CA LEU A 275 -3.30 7.93 17.26
C LEU A 275 -2.31 9.06 16.97
N SER A 276 -2.36 10.16 17.72
CA SER A 276 -1.37 11.24 17.61
C SER A 276 0.04 10.72 17.94
N ALA A 277 0.19 9.93 19.01
CA ALA A 277 1.47 9.32 19.35
C ALA A 277 1.97 8.35 18.26
N VAL A 278 1.07 7.57 17.65
CA VAL A 278 1.39 6.68 16.53
C VAL A 278 1.95 7.46 15.33
N GLU A 279 1.34 8.59 15.00
CA GLU A 279 1.77 9.48 13.92
C GLU A 279 3.11 10.15 14.24
N ASP A 280 3.26 10.70 15.44
CA ASP A 280 4.50 11.36 15.91
C ASP A 280 5.68 10.39 15.88
N ILE A 281 5.50 9.15 16.38
CA ILE A 281 6.52 8.11 16.34
C ILE A 281 6.87 7.75 14.90
N ASN A 282 5.87 7.61 14.02
CA ASN A 282 6.10 7.28 12.63
C ASN A 282 6.89 8.37 11.90
N ASN A 283 6.58 9.63 12.14
CA ASN A 283 7.26 10.75 11.52
C ASN A 283 8.71 10.87 12.02
N ASP A 284 8.94 10.75 13.33
CA ASP A 284 10.31 10.78 13.89
C ASP A 284 11.15 9.57 13.43
N GLN A 285 10.51 8.43 13.18
CA GLN A 285 11.18 7.21 12.71
C GLN A 285 11.77 7.35 11.31
N LYS A 286 11.16 8.16 10.44
CA LYS A 286 11.65 8.38 9.07
C LYS A 286 13.05 9.00 9.03
N GLU A 287 13.42 9.78 10.04
CA GLU A 287 14.74 10.41 10.11
C GLU A 287 15.81 9.57 10.85
N LEU A 288 15.39 8.51 11.56
CA LEU A 288 16.26 7.79 12.48
C LEU A 288 17.54 7.26 11.80
N ILE A 289 17.43 6.70 10.59
CA ILE A 289 18.58 6.16 9.88
C ILE A 289 19.56 7.25 9.45
N PHE A 290 19.04 8.43 9.04
CA PHE A 290 19.88 9.59 8.75
C PHE A 290 20.59 10.08 10.01
N ARG A 291 19.93 10.13 11.17
CA ARG A 291 20.56 10.50 12.45
C ARG A 291 21.67 9.53 12.86
N LYS A 292 21.54 8.21 12.57
CA LYS A 292 22.61 7.23 12.78
C LYS A 292 23.80 7.48 11.85
N PHE A 293 23.55 7.78 10.58
CA PHE A 293 24.57 8.15 9.61
C PHE A 293 25.30 9.43 10.04
N TRP A 294 24.57 10.47 10.42
CA TRP A 294 25.12 11.74 10.88
C TRP A 294 26.06 11.56 12.09
N ARG A 295 25.65 10.74 13.07
CA ARG A 295 26.46 10.42 14.26
C ARG A 295 27.72 9.63 13.92
N TYR A 296 27.63 8.69 12.99
CA TYR A 296 28.80 7.88 12.59
C TYR A 296 29.95 8.74 12.02
N PHE A 297 29.60 9.79 11.32
CA PHE A 297 30.56 10.73 10.73
C PHE A 297 30.82 11.97 11.60
N ASP A 298 30.38 12.01 12.86
CA ASP A 298 30.46 13.15 13.77
C ASP A 298 30.00 14.47 13.14
N GLY A 299 29.01 14.44 12.26
CA GLY A 299 28.45 15.56 11.53
C GLY A 299 29.23 15.94 10.25
N PHE A 300 30.41 15.38 9.99
CA PHE A 300 31.18 15.64 8.77
C PHE A 300 30.67 14.87 7.57
N ILE A 301 29.47 15.21 7.11
CA ILE A 301 28.76 14.49 6.05
C ILE A 301 28.68 15.24 4.73
N GLU A 302 28.99 16.51 4.67
CA GLU A 302 28.88 17.36 3.48
C GLU A 302 29.65 16.80 2.28
N ASN A 303 29.09 16.95 1.09
CA ASN A 303 29.70 16.59 -0.20
C ASN A 303 30.08 15.10 -0.34
N LYS A 304 29.63 14.24 0.56
CA LYS A 304 29.83 12.78 0.42
C LYS A 304 29.00 12.23 -0.73
N THR A 305 29.35 11.02 -1.16
CA THR A 305 28.51 10.20 -2.05
C THR A 305 28.04 8.99 -1.27
N VAL A 306 26.75 8.65 -1.38
CA VAL A 306 26.15 7.48 -0.72
C VAL A 306 25.44 6.60 -1.73
N LEU A 307 25.46 5.30 -1.49
CA LEU A 307 24.66 4.33 -2.26
C LEU A 307 23.40 3.96 -1.45
N ILE A 308 22.26 3.91 -2.12
CA ILE A 308 20.97 3.54 -1.52
C ILE A 308 20.42 2.34 -2.26
N TRP A 309 20.17 1.25 -1.54
CA TRP A 309 19.50 0.07 -2.07
C TRP A 309 18.01 0.09 -1.76
N GLY A 310 17.21 0.27 -2.80
CA GLY A 310 15.76 0.34 -2.74
C GLY A 310 15.22 1.64 -2.18
N VAL A 311 14.01 1.98 -2.54
CA VAL A 311 13.32 3.23 -2.14
C VAL A 311 11.85 2.99 -1.75
N GLY A 312 11.36 1.77 -1.93
CA GLY A 312 9.97 1.42 -1.66
C GLY A 312 9.61 1.51 -0.18
N TYR A 313 8.39 1.96 0.11
CA TYR A 313 7.91 2.06 1.49
C TYR A 313 7.82 0.70 2.20
N ARG A 314 7.76 -0.41 1.46
CA ARG A 314 7.69 -1.79 1.97
C ARG A 314 8.47 -2.75 1.07
N ILE A 315 8.99 -3.83 1.65
CA ILE A 315 9.61 -4.93 0.89
C ILE A 315 8.56 -5.52 -0.05
N GLY A 316 8.94 -5.77 -1.29
CA GLY A 316 8.08 -6.35 -2.33
C GLY A 316 7.11 -5.36 -2.98
N THR A 317 7.14 -4.07 -2.63
CA THR A 317 6.41 -3.05 -3.38
C THR A 317 7.31 -2.34 -4.38
N SER A 318 6.75 -1.91 -5.51
CA SER A 318 7.39 -1.01 -6.48
C SER A 318 7.01 0.46 -6.27
N ARG A 319 6.30 0.80 -5.17
CA ARG A 319 5.76 2.13 -4.91
C ARG A 319 6.59 2.89 -3.89
N ILE A 320 6.76 4.20 -4.12
CA ILE A 320 7.40 5.14 -3.19
C ILE A 320 6.40 6.05 -2.47
N THR A 321 5.10 5.88 -2.69
CA THR A 321 4.04 6.67 -2.07
C THR A 321 4.20 6.71 -0.55
N ASN A 322 4.31 7.92 0.03
CA ASN A 322 4.55 8.14 1.46
C ASN A 322 5.73 7.33 2.04
N SER A 323 6.69 6.94 1.19
CA SER A 323 7.92 6.30 1.64
C SER A 323 8.78 7.30 2.40
N ALA A 324 9.44 6.87 3.46
CA ALA A 324 10.42 7.69 4.18
C ALA A 324 11.66 8.03 3.32
N ILE A 325 11.78 7.48 2.11
CA ILE A 325 12.82 7.86 1.15
C ILE A 325 12.76 9.35 0.81
N HIS A 326 11.56 9.94 0.74
CA HIS A 326 11.40 11.35 0.41
C HIS A 326 12.09 12.27 1.44
N GLU A 327 11.92 11.95 2.72
CA GLU A 327 12.59 12.69 3.80
C GLU A 327 14.09 12.44 3.81
N LEU A 328 14.52 11.18 3.61
CA LEU A 328 15.95 10.83 3.55
C LEU A 328 16.65 11.56 2.41
N LEU A 329 16.11 11.53 1.20
CA LEU A 329 16.72 12.20 0.04
C LEU A 329 16.81 13.71 0.25
N LYS A 330 15.74 14.36 0.74
CA LYS A 330 15.76 15.80 1.07
C LYS A 330 16.84 16.15 2.09
N LEU A 331 16.98 15.35 3.14
CA LEU A 331 18.02 15.54 4.15
C LEU A 331 19.42 15.36 3.54
N LEU A 332 19.67 14.30 2.78
CA LEU A 332 20.97 14.06 2.15
C LEU A 332 21.34 15.21 1.20
N TRP A 333 20.42 15.63 0.33
CA TRP A 333 20.66 16.72 -0.63
C TRP A 333 20.85 18.08 0.05
N SER A 334 20.20 18.33 1.20
CA SER A 334 20.44 19.57 1.97
C SER A 334 21.90 19.73 2.46
N TYR A 335 22.64 18.62 2.57
CA TYR A 335 24.07 18.57 2.86
C TYR A 335 24.94 18.37 1.61
N GLN A 336 24.38 18.61 0.41
CA GLN A 336 25.08 18.42 -0.87
C GLN A 336 25.63 16.98 -1.05
N ILE A 337 24.96 15.99 -0.48
CA ILE A 337 25.34 14.58 -0.58
C ILE A 337 24.81 14.03 -1.90
N ARG A 338 25.69 13.48 -2.73
CA ARG A 338 25.30 12.77 -3.94
C ARG A 338 24.71 11.41 -3.59
N THR A 339 23.59 11.06 -4.21
CA THR A 339 22.91 9.81 -3.99
C THR A 339 22.93 8.95 -5.25
N ILE A 340 23.54 7.77 -5.16
CA ILE A 340 23.47 6.73 -6.18
C ILE A 340 22.37 5.75 -5.71
N VAL A 341 21.36 5.50 -6.52
CA VAL A 341 20.21 4.72 -6.09
C VAL A 341 20.03 3.48 -6.97
N TYR A 342 20.11 2.33 -6.35
CA TYR A 342 19.68 1.06 -6.92
C TYR A 342 18.23 0.78 -6.55
N ALA A 343 17.31 0.88 -7.51
CA ALA A 343 15.87 0.80 -7.26
C ALA A 343 15.15 0.04 -8.37
N LYS A 344 15.51 -1.23 -8.57
CA LYS A 344 15.08 -2.08 -9.69
C LYS A 344 13.60 -1.97 -10.07
N ASN A 345 12.71 -1.95 -9.08
CA ASN A 345 11.26 -1.92 -9.31
C ASN A 345 10.62 -0.54 -9.12
N THR A 346 11.31 0.41 -8.47
CA THR A 346 10.81 1.74 -8.13
C THR A 346 11.57 2.87 -8.84
N ALA A 347 12.50 2.52 -9.73
CA ALA A 347 13.31 3.50 -10.47
C ALA A 347 12.44 4.43 -11.31
N PHE A 348 11.34 3.94 -11.87
CA PHE A 348 10.44 4.74 -12.70
C PHE A 348 9.77 5.86 -11.89
N GLU A 349 9.10 5.55 -10.78
CA GLU A 349 8.45 6.58 -9.92
C GLU A 349 9.49 7.56 -9.35
N LEU A 350 10.68 7.06 -8.99
CA LEU A 350 11.75 7.91 -8.49
C LEU A 350 12.26 8.88 -9.55
N ALA A 351 12.47 8.39 -10.79
CA ALA A 351 12.88 9.22 -11.92
C ALA A 351 11.80 10.23 -12.32
N GLU A 352 10.53 9.85 -12.29
CA GLU A 352 9.41 10.76 -12.58
C GLU A 352 9.36 11.91 -11.57
N GLN A 353 9.61 11.61 -10.28
CA GLN A 353 9.51 12.61 -9.22
C GLN A 353 10.76 13.45 -9.03
N TYR A 354 11.95 12.88 -9.24
CA TYR A 354 13.24 13.49 -8.91
C TYR A 354 14.27 13.43 -10.04
N GLY A 355 13.87 13.12 -11.27
CA GLY A 355 14.79 12.92 -12.39
C GLY A 355 15.64 14.16 -12.74
N ASP A 356 15.16 15.36 -12.40
CA ASP A 356 15.88 16.61 -12.60
C ASP A 356 16.82 16.98 -11.44
N GLU A 357 16.89 16.19 -10.37
CA GLU A 357 17.77 16.45 -9.22
C GLU A 357 19.23 16.14 -9.57
N PRO A 358 20.15 17.13 -9.58
CA PRO A 358 21.52 16.93 -10.02
C PRO A 358 22.35 16.04 -9.07
N LEU A 359 21.89 15.85 -7.83
CA LEU A 359 22.55 15.00 -6.83
C LEU A 359 22.04 13.55 -6.88
N LEU A 360 21.11 13.21 -7.78
CA LEU A 360 20.55 11.87 -7.96
C LEU A 360 21.17 11.17 -9.18
N THR A 361 21.66 9.97 -8.99
CA THR A 361 22.06 9.05 -10.07
C THR A 361 21.37 7.71 -9.87
N LEU A 362 20.72 7.17 -10.90
CA LEU A 362 20.14 5.83 -10.86
C LEU A 362 21.13 4.80 -11.43
N THR A 363 21.18 3.62 -10.81
CA THR A 363 21.98 2.48 -11.27
C THR A 363 21.15 1.21 -11.32
N ASP A 364 21.46 0.32 -12.25
CA ASP A 364 20.91 -1.03 -12.34
C ASP A 364 21.82 -2.10 -11.70
N LYS A 365 22.97 -1.66 -11.16
CA LYS A 365 24.00 -2.53 -10.58
C LYS A 365 24.22 -2.19 -9.11
N PRO A 366 23.85 -3.09 -8.18
CA PRO A 366 23.87 -2.77 -6.75
C PRO A 366 25.27 -2.65 -6.14
N TYR A 367 26.30 -3.28 -6.75
CA TYR A 367 27.62 -3.38 -6.14
C TYR A 367 28.70 -2.50 -6.80
N ASP A 368 28.52 -2.12 -8.08
CA ASP A 368 29.58 -1.45 -8.85
C ASP A 368 30.08 -0.14 -8.21
N SER A 369 29.17 0.62 -7.59
CA SER A 369 29.49 1.90 -6.95
C SER A 369 29.98 1.78 -5.50
N LEU A 370 29.92 0.59 -4.89
CA LEU A 370 30.29 0.40 -3.48
C LEU A 370 31.70 0.90 -3.12
N PRO A 371 32.75 0.66 -3.94
CA PRO A 371 34.10 1.11 -3.60
C PRO A 371 34.27 2.64 -3.61
N GLU A 372 33.34 3.37 -4.23
CA GLU A 372 33.45 4.82 -4.48
C GLU A 372 32.59 5.66 -3.52
N VAL A 373 31.77 5.02 -2.67
CA VAL A 373 30.84 5.71 -1.78
C VAL A 373 31.32 5.76 -0.34
N ALA A 374 30.87 6.76 0.39
CA ALA A 374 31.16 6.90 1.82
C ALA A 374 30.35 5.96 2.70
N SER A 375 29.17 5.51 2.23
CA SER A 375 28.29 4.59 2.97
C SER A 375 27.23 3.96 2.08
N LEU A 376 26.64 2.85 2.58
CA LEU A 376 25.51 2.16 2.00
C LEU A 376 24.29 2.32 2.92
N PHE A 377 23.17 2.77 2.36
CA PHE A 377 21.85 2.68 2.99
C PHE A 377 21.07 1.51 2.38
N ILE A 378 20.60 0.59 3.22
CA ILE A 378 19.72 -0.51 2.78
C ILE A 378 18.30 -0.17 3.23
N ILE A 379 17.46 0.15 2.26
CA ILE A 379 16.06 0.53 2.49
C ILE A 379 15.13 -0.62 2.11
N ASN A 380 15.41 -1.23 0.96
CA ASN A 380 14.66 -2.35 0.43
C ASN A 380 15.57 -3.19 -0.45
N TRP A 381 15.31 -4.47 -0.54
CA TRP A 381 16.01 -5.36 -1.44
C TRP A 381 15.01 -6.15 -2.27
N SER A 382 15.10 -6.06 -3.58
CA SER A 382 14.12 -6.63 -4.52
C SER A 382 14.70 -7.69 -5.46
N ASP A 383 15.97 -8.06 -5.30
CA ASP A 383 16.55 -9.16 -6.06
C ASP A 383 16.15 -10.52 -5.50
N LEU A 384 16.16 -11.53 -6.36
CA LEU A 384 15.84 -12.91 -5.99
C LEU A 384 16.86 -13.52 -5.03
N LEU A 385 18.14 -13.15 -5.19
CA LEU A 385 19.21 -13.58 -4.30
C LEU A 385 19.39 -12.57 -3.17
N PRO A 386 19.69 -13.01 -1.94
CA PRO A 386 20.00 -12.10 -0.84
C PRO A 386 21.25 -11.28 -1.13
N PRO A 387 21.46 -10.15 -0.42
CA PRO A 387 22.70 -9.38 -0.53
C PRO A 387 23.95 -10.25 -0.32
N ASP A 388 24.98 -10.05 -1.17
CA ASP A 388 26.24 -10.78 -1.08
C ASP A 388 27.17 -10.12 -0.04
N VAL A 389 27.37 -10.83 1.09
CA VAL A 389 28.21 -10.35 2.20
C VAL A 389 29.68 -10.23 1.80
N ASN A 390 30.17 -11.05 0.84
CA ASN A 390 31.56 -10.96 0.40
C ASN A 390 31.81 -9.64 -0.36
N GLU A 391 30.86 -9.20 -1.20
CA GLU A 391 30.95 -7.91 -1.87
C GLU A 391 30.89 -6.76 -0.87
N LEU A 392 30.02 -6.85 0.16
CA LEU A 392 29.95 -5.85 1.23
C LEU A 392 31.27 -5.76 2.03
N ASN A 393 31.84 -6.91 2.40
CA ASN A 393 33.11 -6.98 3.12
C ASN A 393 34.28 -6.47 2.27
N ARG A 394 34.30 -6.76 0.97
CA ARG A 394 35.32 -6.27 0.05
C ARG A 394 35.28 -4.74 -0.06
N ALA A 395 34.10 -4.15 -0.09
CA ALA A 395 33.93 -2.71 -0.15
C ALA A 395 34.29 -2.01 1.16
N GLY A 396 34.02 -2.65 2.31
CA GLY A 396 34.36 -2.14 3.64
C GLY A 396 33.65 -0.85 4.04
N VAL A 397 32.58 -0.46 3.34
CA VAL A 397 31.84 0.77 3.63
C VAL A 397 30.87 0.59 4.80
N PRO A 398 30.61 1.62 5.61
CA PRO A 398 29.62 1.55 6.68
C PRO A 398 28.21 1.35 6.13
N ILE A 399 27.45 0.46 6.77
CA ILE A 399 26.11 0.03 6.34
C ILE A 399 25.06 0.52 7.33
N PHE A 400 24.03 1.20 6.81
CA PHE A 400 22.88 1.73 7.53
C PHE A 400 21.62 1.04 7.01
N ASP A 401 21.14 0.03 7.74
CA ASP A 401 20.02 -0.83 7.33
C ASP A 401 18.70 -0.37 7.96
N ALA A 402 17.93 0.41 7.22
CA ALA A 402 16.71 1.05 7.71
C ALA A 402 15.55 0.07 7.96
N LYS A 403 15.63 -1.16 7.45
CA LYS A 403 14.56 -2.16 7.59
C LYS A 403 15.04 -3.52 8.07
N ASN A 404 16.28 -3.59 8.57
CA ASN A 404 16.88 -4.85 9.02
C ASN A 404 16.80 -5.95 7.95
N ILE A 405 17.16 -5.59 6.71
CA ILE A 405 17.12 -6.48 5.53
C ILE A 405 18.12 -7.62 5.67
N LEU A 406 19.34 -7.30 6.18
CA LEU A 406 20.34 -8.33 6.40
C LEU A 406 19.91 -9.23 7.58
N THR A 407 19.99 -10.52 7.37
CA THR A 407 19.72 -11.53 8.41
C THR A 407 20.76 -11.48 9.53
N ASP A 408 20.46 -12.07 10.69
CA ASP A 408 21.42 -12.16 11.80
C ASP A 408 22.72 -12.87 11.41
N SER A 409 22.62 -13.90 10.55
CA SER A 409 23.79 -14.62 10.02
C SER A 409 24.62 -13.69 9.13
N GLN A 410 24.00 -13.01 8.18
CA GLN A 410 24.72 -12.07 7.30
C GLN A 410 25.41 -10.96 8.08
N VAL A 411 24.77 -10.41 9.13
CA VAL A 411 25.38 -9.38 9.98
C VAL A 411 26.54 -9.95 10.80
N ALA A 412 26.46 -11.19 11.26
CA ALA A 412 27.56 -11.83 11.97
C ALA A 412 28.79 -12.08 11.08
N ASP A 413 28.59 -12.24 9.77
CA ASP A 413 29.66 -12.43 8.78
C ASP A 413 30.24 -11.11 8.23
N LEU A 414 29.66 -9.94 8.59
CA LEU A 414 30.20 -8.63 8.22
C LEU A 414 31.46 -8.30 9.03
N THR A 415 32.47 -7.78 8.33
CA THR A 415 33.73 -7.31 8.95
C THR A 415 33.75 -5.79 9.18
N GLY A 416 32.87 -5.05 8.49
CA GLY A 416 32.75 -3.60 8.57
C GLY A 416 31.69 -3.12 9.56
N PHE A 417 31.54 -1.78 9.64
CA PHE A 417 30.49 -1.18 10.48
C PHE A 417 29.08 -1.47 9.92
N TYR A 418 28.22 -1.92 10.78
CA TYR A 418 26.80 -2.12 10.51
C TYR A 418 25.93 -1.54 11.63
N THR A 419 24.83 -0.92 11.26
CA THR A 419 23.75 -0.55 12.18
C THR A 419 22.40 -0.70 11.50
N GLY A 420 21.48 -1.35 12.17
CA GLY A 420 20.07 -1.44 11.79
C GLY A 420 19.19 -0.57 12.69
N ILE A 421 17.90 -0.84 12.70
CA ILE A 421 16.91 -0.24 13.60
C ILE A 421 16.67 -1.18 14.77
N GLY A 422 17.09 -0.78 15.98
CA GLY A 422 17.03 -1.65 17.17
C GLY A 422 17.99 -2.84 17.10
N ARG A 423 19.21 -2.60 16.50
CA ARG A 423 20.12 -3.71 16.21
C ARG A 423 21.58 -3.27 16.08
#